data_7ba8ccd5c1fa9fe954381e54a272f6e8
#
_entry.id   7ba8ccd5c1fa9fe954381e54a272f6e8
#
_cell.length_a   1.000
_cell.length_b   1.000
_cell.length_c   1.000
_cell.angle_alpha   90.00
_cell.angle_beta   90.00
_cell.angle_gamma   90.00
#
_symmetry.space_group_name_H-M   'P 1'
#
loop_
_entity.id
_entity.type
_entity.pdbx_description
1 polymer ?
#
loop_
_entity_poly.entity_id
_entity_poly.type
_entity_poly.pdbx_seq_one_letter_code
_entity_poly.pdbx_strand_id
1 'polypeptide(L)'
;MKVVIIGGVAGGATAAARIRRLDEQAEIVVLERSGFISYANCGLPYYIGGVIQDQEELTLQTPQGFWDRFRIDVRVRHEATAIHREEKTVTVKNLETGEVTTESYDKLILAPGARPTRPPIPGLDSDRLFSLRTVEDTLAIRAFVEREKPRTAVLAGGGFISLELAENLAEMGVQVTIVQRIPQVMHNLDYDMATFLHAHLRQKGMTLRLGASVAGFRQEGKTITTLVEGGADIPADLAILAVGVTPESTLAQEAGLALGARGSIAVNDWMQTSDPDIYAVGDAVEIPHLVTGQKTLISLAGPASPQ
;
A
#
# COMPACT_ATOMS: atom_id res chain seq x y z
N MET A 1 8.80 -5.28 -29.50
CA MET A 1 9.41 -5.28 -28.14
C MET A 1 8.39 -5.82 -27.14
N LYS A 2 8.82 -6.74 -26.28
CA LYS A 2 7.98 -7.29 -25.21
C LYS A 2 8.33 -6.65 -23.86
N VAL A 3 7.34 -6.06 -23.21
CA VAL A 3 7.50 -5.42 -21.90
C VAL A 3 6.64 -6.16 -20.88
N VAL A 4 7.29 -6.66 -19.82
CA VAL A 4 6.59 -7.23 -18.67
C VAL A 4 6.61 -6.20 -17.54
N ILE A 5 5.47 -6.01 -16.87
CA ILE A 5 5.29 -5.06 -15.77
C ILE A 5 4.79 -5.82 -14.56
N ILE A 6 5.49 -5.73 -13.44
CA ILE A 6 5.13 -6.35 -12.17
C ILE A 6 4.48 -5.30 -11.28
N GLY A 7 3.17 -5.46 -11.04
CA GLY A 7 2.31 -4.52 -10.32
C GLY A 7 1.45 -3.67 -11.24
N GLY A 8 0.14 -3.70 -11.02
CA GLY A 8 -0.89 -3.13 -11.90
C GLY A 8 -1.62 -1.89 -11.35
N VAL A 9 -1.04 -1.17 -10.36
CA VAL A 9 -1.71 0.00 -9.78
C VAL A 9 -1.10 1.29 -10.34
N ALA A 10 -0.82 2.32 -9.56
CA ALA A 10 -0.48 3.66 -10.05
C ALA A 10 0.69 3.69 -11.06
N GLY A 11 1.89 3.26 -10.64
CA GLY A 11 3.09 3.30 -11.50
C GLY A 11 2.98 2.35 -12.68
N GLY A 12 2.67 1.07 -12.43
CA GLY A 12 2.62 0.03 -13.48
C GLY A 12 1.51 0.26 -14.50
N ALA A 13 0.29 0.59 -14.07
CA ALA A 13 -0.82 0.88 -14.98
C ALA A 13 -0.54 2.11 -15.84
N THR A 14 0.06 3.15 -15.26
CA THR A 14 0.45 4.36 -15.99
C THR A 14 1.54 4.06 -17.01
N ALA A 15 2.59 3.31 -16.61
CA ALA A 15 3.67 2.88 -17.51
C ALA A 15 3.13 2.06 -18.68
N ALA A 16 2.27 1.06 -18.41
CA ALA A 16 1.65 0.23 -19.44
C ALA A 16 0.88 1.06 -20.48
N ALA A 17 0.02 1.97 -20.01
CA ALA A 17 -0.76 2.84 -20.89
C ALA A 17 0.13 3.84 -21.65
N ARG A 18 1.23 4.31 -21.05
CA ARG A 18 2.18 5.23 -21.70
C ARG A 18 2.98 4.53 -22.78
N ILE A 19 3.49 3.33 -22.50
CA ILE A 19 4.24 2.54 -23.49
C ILE A 19 3.36 2.27 -24.71
N ARG A 20 2.11 1.85 -24.53
CA ARG A 20 1.18 1.62 -25.65
C ARG A 20 0.97 2.85 -26.52
N ARG A 21 0.92 4.04 -25.92
CA ARG A 21 0.78 5.31 -26.68
C ARG A 21 2.03 5.66 -27.48
N LEU A 22 3.21 5.19 -27.05
CA LEU A 22 4.49 5.43 -27.70
C LEU A 22 4.85 4.35 -28.72
N ASP A 23 4.41 3.11 -28.49
CA ASP A 23 4.67 1.97 -29.36
C ASP A 23 3.40 1.10 -29.45
N GLU A 24 2.69 1.23 -30.55
CA GLU A 24 1.45 0.46 -30.83
C GLU A 24 1.72 -1.03 -31.02
N GLN A 25 2.95 -1.41 -31.38
CA GLN A 25 3.33 -2.78 -31.69
C GLN A 25 3.94 -3.52 -30.47
N ALA A 26 4.18 -2.81 -29.37
CA ALA A 26 4.73 -3.43 -28.17
C ALA A 26 3.79 -4.53 -27.64
N GLU A 27 4.32 -5.70 -27.31
CA GLU A 27 3.65 -6.70 -26.48
C GLU A 27 3.79 -6.27 -25.02
N ILE A 28 2.67 -6.04 -24.31
CA ILE A 28 2.69 -5.56 -22.93
C ILE A 28 1.90 -6.53 -22.07
N VAL A 29 2.57 -7.09 -21.07
CA VAL A 29 2.00 -7.99 -20.06
C VAL A 29 2.12 -7.34 -18.69
N VAL A 30 1.01 -7.24 -17.96
CA VAL A 30 0.99 -6.76 -16.58
C VAL A 30 0.65 -7.93 -15.65
N LEU A 31 1.52 -8.20 -14.69
CA LEU A 31 1.34 -9.23 -13.68
C LEU A 31 0.94 -8.56 -12.35
N GLU A 32 -0.23 -8.90 -11.85
CA GLU A 32 -0.75 -8.36 -10.59
C GLU A 32 -1.17 -9.49 -9.65
N ARG A 33 -0.58 -9.53 -8.46
CA ARG A 33 -0.87 -10.58 -7.46
C ARG A 33 -2.25 -10.45 -6.81
N SER A 34 -2.77 -9.21 -6.73
CA SER A 34 -4.13 -8.99 -6.24
C SER A 34 -5.17 -9.29 -7.30
N GLY A 35 -6.45 -9.24 -6.94
CA GLY A 35 -7.56 -9.36 -7.90
C GLY A 35 -7.91 -8.06 -8.61
N PHE A 36 -7.21 -6.95 -8.31
CA PHE A 36 -7.59 -5.62 -8.72
C PHE A 36 -6.42 -4.85 -9.31
N ILE A 37 -6.69 -4.05 -10.33
CA ILE A 37 -5.72 -3.15 -10.95
C ILE A 37 -6.25 -1.72 -10.96
N SER A 38 -5.35 -0.75 -11.12
CA SER A 38 -5.73 0.65 -11.35
C SER A 38 -6.80 1.16 -10.40
N TYR A 39 -6.69 0.84 -9.12
CA TYR A 39 -7.65 1.27 -8.11
C TYR A 39 -7.20 2.55 -7.38
N ALA A 40 -8.18 3.29 -6.86
CA ALA A 40 -7.98 4.52 -6.13
C ALA A 40 -7.62 4.22 -4.67
N ASN A 41 -6.32 4.13 -4.33
CA ASN A 41 -5.85 3.90 -2.96
C ASN A 41 -6.47 4.87 -1.94
N CYS A 42 -6.65 6.14 -2.32
CA CYS A 42 -7.26 7.15 -1.46
C CYS A 42 -8.77 6.94 -1.24
N GLY A 43 -9.43 6.13 -2.08
CA GLY A 43 -10.85 5.79 -1.92
C GLY A 43 -11.11 4.68 -0.90
N LEU A 44 -10.09 3.89 -0.56
CA LEU A 44 -10.23 2.71 0.28
C LEU A 44 -10.83 3.00 1.68
N PRO A 45 -10.37 4.00 2.44
CA PRO A 45 -10.97 4.37 3.71
C PRO A 45 -12.43 4.81 3.58
N TYR A 46 -12.77 5.53 2.51
CA TYR A 46 -14.12 6.06 2.26
C TYR A 46 -15.11 4.98 1.84
N TYR A 47 -14.62 3.90 1.21
CA TYR A 47 -15.46 2.72 0.98
C TYR A 47 -15.75 1.97 2.29
N ILE A 48 -14.80 1.89 3.22
CA ILE A 48 -15.02 1.31 4.55
C ILE A 48 -16.09 2.11 5.29
N GLY A 49 -16.04 3.44 5.25
CA GLY A 49 -17.00 4.35 5.87
C GLY A 49 -18.36 4.44 5.18
N GLY A 50 -18.51 3.83 3.98
CA GLY A 50 -19.76 3.86 3.21
C GLY A 50 -20.02 5.18 2.47
N VAL A 51 -19.04 6.07 2.38
CA VAL A 51 -19.08 7.27 1.52
C VAL A 51 -19.05 6.85 0.05
N ILE A 52 -18.14 5.95 -0.30
CA ILE A 52 -18.18 5.21 -1.56
C ILE A 52 -19.01 3.95 -1.30
N GLN A 53 -20.07 3.76 -2.06
CA GLN A 53 -21.02 2.66 -1.85
C GLN A 53 -20.74 1.46 -2.72
N ASP A 54 -20.42 1.71 -3.98
CA ASP A 54 -20.19 0.66 -4.96
C ASP A 54 -18.71 0.29 -5.06
N GLN A 55 -18.40 -1.00 -4.96
CA GLN A 55 -17.03 -1.51 -5.06
C GLN A 55 -16.40 -1.17 -6.41
N GLU A 56 -17.20 -1.11 -7.47
CA GLU A 56 -16.74 -0.78 -8.82
C GLU A 56 -16.16 0.63 -8.91
N GLU A 57 -16.60 1.55 -8.07
CA GLU A 57 -16.05 2.92 -8.00
C GLU A 57 -14.60 2.97 -7.46
N LEU A 58 -14.15 1.92 -6.77
CA LEU A 58 -12.75 1.81 -6.34
C LEU A 58 -11.79 1.51 -7.49
N THR A 59 -12.29 0.83 -8.54
CA THR A 59 -11.48 0.37 -9.65
C THR A 59 -11.66 1.28 -10.85
N LEU A 60 -10.61 2.03 -11.21
CA LEU A 60 -10.64 2.93 -12.37
C LEU A 60 -10.64 2.18 -13.69
N GLN A 61 -10.09 0.98 -13.72
CA GLN A 61 -10.00 0.11 -14.89
C GLN A 61 -10.07 -1.36 -14.46
N THR A 62 -10.50 -2.19 -15.39
CA THR A 62 -10.51 -3.66 -15.28
C THR A 62 -9.51 -4.28 -16.26
N PRO A 63 -9.08 -5.55 -16.08
CA PRO A 63 -8.27 -6.27 -17.06
C PRO A 63 -8.88 -6.23 -18.47
N GLN A 64 -10.19 -6.45 -18.57
CA GLN A 64 -10.90 -6.38 -19.83
C GLN A 64 -10.88 -4.98 -20.45
N GLY A 65 -11.07 -3.93 -19.62
CA GLY A 65 -10.99 -2.54 -20.09
C GLY A 65 -9.60 -2.16 -20.61
N PHE A 66 -8.54 -2.68 -19.99
CA PHE A 66 -7.16 -2.53 -20.48
C PHE A 66 -6.96 -3.24 -21.83
N TRP A 67 -7.49 -4.44 -21.99
CA TRP A 67 -7.45 -5.16 -23.24
C TRP A 67 -8.21 -4.43 -24.34
N ASP A 68 -9.45 -4.04 -24.08
CA ASP A 68 -10.31 -3.42 -25.08
C ASP A 68 -9.76 -2.10 -25.59
N ARG A 69 -9.25 -1.28 -24.66
CA ARG A 69 -8.79 0.07 -24.97
C ARG A 69 -7.34 0.13 -25.43
N PHE A 70 -6.47 -0.70 -24.86
CA PHE A 70 -5.03 -0.58 -25.03
C PHE A 70 -4.36 -1.85 -25.56
N ARG A 71 -5.07 -2.98 -25.72
CA ARG A 71 -4.47 -4.27 -26.07
C ARG A 71 -3.32 -4.64 -25.15
N ILE A 72 -3.48 -4.44 -23.84
CA ILE A 72 -2.54 -4.81 -22.79
C ILE A 72 -3.07 -6.06 -22.10
N ASP A 73 -2.25 -7.11 -22.05
CA ASP A 73 -2.56 -8.37 -21.33
C ASP A 73 -2.34 -8.16 -19.83
N VAL A 74 -3.43 -8.06 -19.08
CA VAL A 74 -3.38 -7.87 -17.63
C VAL A 74 -3.83 -9.16 -16.96
N ARG A 75 -2.91 -9.76 -16.21
CA ARG A 75 -3.14 -11.02 -15.48
C ARG A 75 -3.19 -10.72 -13.98
N VAL A 76 -4.41 -10.65 -13.44
CA VAL A 76 -4.65 -10.58 -12.00
C VAL A 76 -4.50 -11.95 -11.35
N ARG A 77 -4.27 -12.03 -10.05
CA ARG A 77 -3.95 -13.28 -9.32
C ARG A 77 -2.72 -14.00 -9.88
N HIS A 78 -1.81 -13.26 -10.51
CA HIS A 78 -0.55 -13.76 -11.02
C HIS A 78 0.62 -13.07 -10.31
N GLU A 79 1.36 -13.83 -9.53
CA GLU A 79 2.49 -13.33 -8.74
C GLU A 79 3.80 -13.65 -9.44
N ALA A 80 4.61 -12.62 -9.69
CA ALA A 80 6.01 -12.80 -10.08
C ALA A 80 6.79 -13.26 -8.84
N THR A 81 7.40 -14.45 -8.91
CA THR A 81 8.09 -15.07 -7.78
C THR A 81 9.61 -15.10 -7.92
N ALA A 82 10.14 -14.95 -9.12
CA ALA A 82 11.59 -14.82 -9.37
C ALA A 82 11.86 -14.07 -10.67
N ILE A 83 13.00 -13.39 -10.75
CA ILE A 83 13.52 -12.73 -11.96
C ILE A 83 14.84 -13.40 -12.33
N HIS A 84 14.93 -13.92 -13.55
CA HIS A 84 16.14 -14.53 -14.12
C HIS A 84 16.73 -13.55 -15.14
N ARG A 85 17.70 -12.75 -14.70
CA ARG A 85 18.20 -11.59 -15.45
C ARG A 85 18.97 -11.99 -16.70
N GLU A 86 19.77 -13.08 -16.63
CA GLU A 86 20.57 -13.55 -17.77
C GLU A 86 19.68 -14.11 -18.89
N GLU A 87 18.64 -14.85 -18.52
CA GLU A 87 17.67 -15.45 -19.45
C GLU A 87 16.57 -14.46 -19.85
N LYS A 88 16.48 -13.29 -19.21
CA LYS A 88 15.42 -12.30 -19.37
C LYS A 88 14.02 -12.91 -19.22
N THR A 89 13.82 -13.63 -18.12
CA THR A 89 12.52 -14.26 -17.81
C THR A 89 12.08 -13.98 -16.38
N VAL A 90 10.78 -14.07 -16.16
CA VAL A 90 10.12 -13.97 -14.85
C VAL A 90 9.39 -15.27 -14.58
N THR A 91 9.59 -15.87 -13.41
CA THR A 91 8.74 -16.96 -12.93
C THR A 91 7.44 -16.39 -12.39
N VAL A 92 6.32 -16.89 -12.90
CA VAL A 92 4.98 -16.40 -12.58
C VAL A 92 4.14 -17.53 -12.00
N LYS A 93 3.54 -17.31 -10.84
CA LYS A 93 2.62 -18.24 -10.20
C LYS A 93 1.19 -17.71 -10.31
N ASN A 94 0.31 -18.51 -10.89
CA ASN A 94 -1.13 -18.29 -10.81
C ASN A 94 -1.60 -18.65 -9.39
N LEU A 95 -2.14 -17.69 -8.64
CA LEU A 95 -2.53 -17.88 -7.24
C LEU A 95 -3.87 -18.61 -7.08
N GLU A 96 -4.64 -18.75 -8.15
CA GLU A 96 -5.92 -19.52 -8.14
C GLU A 96 -5.69 -20.98 -8.42
N THR A 97 -4.86 -21.29 -9.41
CA THR A 97 -4.62 -22.69 -9.85
C THR A 97 -3.36 -23.30 -9.23
N GLY A 98 -2.43 -22.46 -8.74
CA GLY A 98 -1.11 -22.88 -8.29
C GLY A 98 -0.13 -23.17 -9.43
N GLU A 99 -0.54 -23.02 -10.70
CA GLU A 99 0.31 -23.22 -11.86
C GLU A 99 1.50 -22.25 -11.87
N VAL A 100 2.68 -22.74 -12.21
CA VAL A 100 3.89 -21.95 -12.35
C VAL A 100 4.33 -21.95 -13.80
N THR A 101 4.47 -20.76 -14.36
CA THR A 101 4.90 -20.52 -15.74
C THR A 101 6.08 -19.58 -15.81
N THR A 102 6.65 -19.42 -16.99
CA THR A 102 7.76 -18.50 -17.23
C THR A 102 7.35 -17.50 -18.31
N GLU A 103 7.56 -16.21 -18.03
CA GLU A 103 7.27 -15.10 -18.96
C GLU A 103 8.58 -14.43 -19.39
N SER A 104 8.84 -14.36 -20.69
CA SER A 104 10.03 -13.69 -21.23
C SER A 104 9.81 -12.20 -21.44
N TYR A 105 10.86 -11.39 -21.37
CA TYR A 105 10.80 -9.95 -21.60
C TYR A 105 12.01 -9.41 -22.39
N ASP A 106 11.79 -8.34 -23.14
CA ASP A 106 12.88 -7.49 -23.64
C ASP A 106 13.21 -6.40 -22.60
N LYS A 107 12.17 -5.85 -21.95
CA LYS A 107 12.26 -4.90 -20.84
C LYS A 107 11.29 -5.29 -19.73
N LEU A 108 11.76 -5.13 -18.48
CA LEU A 108 10.99 -5.40 -17.27
C LEU A 108 10.78 -4.11 -16.47
N ILE A 109 9.55 -3.89 -16.00
CA ILE A 109 9.24 -2.76 -15.11
C ILE A 109 8.76 -3.32 -13.76
N LEU A 110 9.44 -2.94 -12.70
CA LEU A 110 9.07 -3.27 -11.33
C LEU A 110 8.25 -2.14 -10.74
N ALA A 111 6.97 -2.38 -10.48
CA ALA A 111 6.06 -1.46 -9.82
C ALA A 111 5.33 -2.15 -8.64
N PRO A 112 6.04 -2.91 -7.78
CA PRO A 112 5.40 -3.74 -6.74
C PRO A 112 4.84 -2.90 -5.58
N GLY A 113 5.11 -1.59 -5.56
CA GLY A 113 4.63 -0.69 -4.54
C GLY A 113 5.30 -0.89 -3.17
N ALA A 114 4.51 -0.77 -2.11
CA ALA A 114 4.95 -0.94 -0.74
C ALA A 114 3.96 -1.80 0.04
N ARG A 115 4.43 -2.44 1.11
CA ARG A 115 3.60 -3.20 2.06
C ARG A 115 3.46 -2.47 3.38
N PRO A 116 2.38 -2.70 4.16
CA PRO A 116 2.27 -2.18 5.51
C PRO A 116 3.46 -2.63 6.37
N THR A 117 4.04 -1.70 7.11
CA THR A 117 5.13 -2.03 8.04
C THR A 117 4.58 -2.86 9.19
N ARG A 118 5.15 -4.04 9.41
CA ARG A 118 4.86 -4.92 10.55
C ARG A 118 6.07 -4.92 11.50
N PRO A 119 6.04 -4.14 12.58
CA PRO A 119 7.14 -4.12 13.55
C PRO A 119 7.24 -5.46 14.28
N PRO A 120 8.39 -5.82 14.84
CA PRO A 120 8.59 -7.08 15.57
C PRO A 120 7.99 -7.00 16.98
N ILE A 121 6.66 -6.88 17.07
CA ILE A 121 5.89 -6.84 18.31
C ILE A 121 4.91 -8.01 18.36
N PRO A 122 4.51 -8.50 19.54
CA PRO A 122 3.59 -9.64 19.68
C PRO A 122 2.16 -9.30 19.24
N GLY A 123 1.40 -10.32 18.87
CA GLY A 123 -0.03 -10.25 18.63
C GLY A 123 -0.45 -9.70 17.27
N LEU A 124 0.44 -9.75 16.27
CA LEU A 124 0.13 -9.29 14.90
C LEU A 124 -0.76 -10.24 14.09
N ASP A 125 -1.07 -11.44 14.63
CA ASP A 125 -1.86 -12.45 13.92
C ASP A 125 -3.33 -12.49 14.40
N SER A 126 -3.77 -11.46 15.16
CA SER A 126 -5.15 -11.33 15.61
C SER A 126 -6.11 -11.12 14.43
N ASP A 127 -7.25 -11.79 14.44
CA ASP A 127 -8.34 -11.62 13.47
C ASP A 127 -9.13 -10.29 13.66
N ARG A 128 -8.77 -9.51 14.69
CA ARG A 128 -9.28 -8.17 15.00
C ARG A 128 -8.28 -7.05 14.74
N LEU A 129 -7.08 -7.42 14.27
CA LEU A 129 -6.05 -6.47 13.87
C LEU A 129 -5.94 -6.43 12.34
N PHE A 130 -6.14 -5.26 11.77
CA PHE A 130 -6.06 -5.05 10.34
C PHE A 130 -4.96 -4.06 9.96
N SER A 131 -4.54 -4.11 8.72
CA SER A 131 -3.80 -3.07 8.02
C SER A 131 -4.56 -2.72 6.75
N LEU A 132 -4.42 -1.50 6.26
CA LEU A 132 -5.09 -1.06 5.04
C LEU A 132 -4.06 -0.71 3.97
N ARG A 133 -4.09 -1.42 2.84
CA ARG A 133 -3.24 -1.15 1.68
C ARG A 133 -3.91 -1.50 0.35
N THR A 134 -4.68 -2.58 0.31
CA THR A 134 -5.26 -3.14 -0.91
C THR A 134 -6.80 -3.10 -0.88
N VAL A 135 -7.41 -3.40 -2.02
CA VAL A 135 -8.87 -3.56 -2.08
C VAL A 135 -9.32 -4.75 -1.21
N GLU A 136 -8.54 -5.83 -1.18
CA GLU A 136 -8.82 -6.99 -0.34
C GLU A 136 -8.84 -6.63 1.16
N ASP A 137 -7.86 -5.82 1.62
CA ASP A 137 -7.84 -5.33 3.00
C ASP A 137 -9.11 -4.52 3.29
N THR A 138 -9.49 -3.66 2.36
CA THR A 138 -10.69 -2.82 2.45
C THR A 138 -11.95 -3.65 2.59
N LEU A 139 -12.12 -4.66 1.74
CA LEU A 139 -13.27 -5.57 1.78
C LEU A 139 -13.31 -6.35 3.09
N ALA A 140 -12.15 -6.82 3.58
CA ALA A 140 -12.06 -7.52 4.84
C ALA A 140 -12.45 -6.63 6.04
N ILE A 141 -11.94 -5.39 6.08
CA ILE A 141 -12.28 -4.43 7.15
C ILE A 141 -13.77 -4.08 7.08
N ARG A 142 -14.30 -3.77 5.90
CA ARG A 142 -15.73 -3.44 5.74
C ARG A 142 -16.62 -4.60 6.17
N ALA A 143 -16.34 -5.82 5.71
CA ALA A 143 -17.09 -7.01 6.11
C ALA A 143 -17.03 -7.25 7.62
N PHE A 144 -15.87 -7.00 8.25
CA PHE A 144 -15.73 -7.07 9.70
C PHE A 144 -16.61 -6.03 10.40
N VAL A 145 -16.57 -4.77 9.97
CA VAL A 145 -17.35 -3.67 10.56
C VAL A 145 -18.84 -3.93 10.42
N GLU A 146 -19.30 -4.38 9.27
CA GLU A 146 -20.71 -4.70 9.02
C GLU A 146 -21.21 -5.89 9.88
N ARG A 147 -20.37 -6.93 10.04
CA ARG A 147 -20.72 -8.13 10.80
C ARG A 147 -20.66 -7.91 12.32
N GLU A 148 -19.55 -7.38 12.82
CA GLU A 148 -19.27 -7.27 14.25
C GLU A 148 -19.84 -5.98 14.87
N LYS A 149 -20.08 -4.94 14.05
CA LYS A 149 -20.60 -3.62 14.49
C LYS A 149 -19.78 -3.06 15.67
N PRO A 150 -18.45 -2.88 15.48
CA PRO A 150 -17.56 -2.46 16.56
C PRO A 150 -18.01 -1.10 17.12
N ARG A 151 -17.92 -0.95 18.45
CA ARG A 151 -18.20 0.32 19.15
C ARG A 151 -16.95 1.10 19.42
N THR A 152 -15.80 0.42 19.45
CA THR A 152 -14.49 1.00 19.78
C THR A 152 -13.44 0.53 18.81
N ALA A 153 -12.54 1.44 18.42
CA ALA A 153 -11.40 1.14 17.57
C ALA A 153 -10.14 1.81 18.08
N VAL A 154 -9.00 1.12 17.95
CA VAL A 154 -7.68 1.70 18.18
C VAL A 154 -6.90 1.71 16.87
N LEU A 155 -6.37 2.88 16.49
CA LEU A 155 -5.51 3.06 15.34
C LEU A 155 -4.07 3.31 15.82
N ALA A 156 -3.18 2.37 15.52
CA ALA A 156 -1.76 2.49 15.80
C ALA A 156 -1.07 3.23 14.65
N GLY A 157 -0.63 4.46 14.91
CA GLY A 157 -0.07 5.38 13.94
C GLY A 157 -0.95 6.62 13.75
N GLY A 158 -0.36 7.74 13.34
CA GLY A 158 -1.04 9.02 13.15
C GLY A 158 -0.76 9.65 11.77
N GLY A 159 -0.57 8.81 10.74
CA GLY A 159 -0.42 9.24 9.35
C GLY A 159 -1.74 9.33 8.59
N PHE A 160 -1.69 9.60 7.29
CA PHE A 160 -2.85 9.75 6.40
C PHE A 160 -3.86 8.61 6.51
N ILE A 161 -3.43 7.37 6.30
CA ILE A 161 -4.31 6.19 6.33
C ILE A 161 -5.07 6.09 7.66
N SER A 162 -4.35 6.35 8.77
CA SER A 162 -4.93 6.30 10.10
C SER A 162 -5.99 7.37 10.30
N LEU A 163 -5.72 8.62 9.87
CA LEU A 163 -6.65 9.74 10.04
C LEU A 163 -7.90 9.59 9.17
N GLU A 164 -7.73 9.17 7.92
CA GLU A 164 -8.84 8.90 7.01
C GLU A 164 -9.74 7.76 7.52
N LEU A 165 -9.14 6.67 8.03
CA LEU A 165 -9.90 5.61 8.67
C LEU A 165 -10.58 6.06 9.96
N ALA A 166 -9.89 6.88 10.78
CA ALA A 166 -10.44 7.42 12.02
C ALA A 166 -11.69 8.27 11.77
N GLU A 167 -11.63 9.14 10.75
CA GLU A 167 -12.77 9.94 10.32
C GLU A 167 -13.95 9.07 9.91
N ASN A 168 -13.72 8.13 9.00
CA ASN A 168 -14.76 7.25 8.48
C ASN A 168 -15.39 6.36 9.57
N LEU A 169 -14.58 5.77 10.45
CA LEU A 169 -15.09 4.99 11.57
C LEU A 169 -15.88 5.84 12.59
N ALA A 170 -15.40 7.06 12.89
CA ALA A 170 -16.08 7.96 13.79
C ALA A 170 -17.46 8.41 13.25
N GLU A 171 -17.56 8.66 11.94
CA GLU A 171 -18.83 8.97 11.28
C GLU A 171 -19.84 7.80 11.33
N MET A 172 -19.33 6.57 11.37
CA MET A 172 -20.14 5.37 11.62
C MET A 172 -20.53 5.19 13.10
N GLY A 173 -20.12 6.10 13.99
CA GLY A 173 -20.42 6.05 15.43
C GLY A 173 -19.44 5.23 16.26
N VAL A 174 -18.29 4.84 15.71
CA VAL A 174 -17.25 4.13 16.44
C VAL A 174 -16.42 5.12 17.27
N GLN A 175 -16.20 4.82 18.55
CA GLN A 175 -15.27 5.59 19.38
C GLN A 175 -13.82 5.26 19.03
N VAL A 176 -13.11 6.23 18.48
CA VAL A 176 -11.77 6.05 17.94
C VAL A 176 -10.71 6.57 18.90
N THR A 177 -9.69 5.75 19.17
CA THR A 177 -8.44 6.15 19.83
C THR A 177 -7.28 6.02 18.86
N ILE A 178 -6.51 7.11 18.67
CA ILE A 178 -5.28 7.12 17.87
C ILE A 178 -4.09 7.07 18.82
N VAL A 179 -3.22 6.08 18.64
CA VAL A 179 -1.96 5.93 19.41
C VAL A 179 -0.80 6.25 18.49
N GLN A 180 -0.02 7.29 18.82
CA GLN A 180 1.08 7.75 18.00
C GLN A 180 2.36 7.94 18.82
N ARG A 181 3.46 7.33 18.34
CA ARG A 181 4.76 7.31 19.03
C ARG A 181 5.37 8.71 19.23
N ILE A 182 5.24 9.57 18.24
CA ILE A 182 5.72 10.96 18.34
C ILE A 182 4.63 11.88 18.92
N PRO A 183 4.98 13.09 19.40
CA PRO A 183 4.02 13.97 20.06
C PRO A 183 3.02 14.66 19.12
N GLN A 184 2.91 14.22 17.88
CA GLN A 184 1.96 14.77 16.90
C GLN A 184 1.44 13.71 15.91
N VAL A 185 0.25 13.93 15.37
CA VAL A 185 -0.19 13.27 14.14
C VAL A 185 0.43 14.00 12.94
N MET A 186 0.41 13.38 11.75
CA MET A 186 0.91 13.98 10.51
C MET A 186 2.32 14.56 10.69
N HIS A 187 3.30 13.69 10.90
CA HIS A 187 4.71 14.03 11.17
C HIS A 187 5.39 14.89 10.08
N ASN A 188 4.78 14.98 8.91
CA ASN A 188 5.22 15.81 7.79
C ASN A 188 4.72 17.26 7.86
N LEU A 189 3.89 17.59 8.84
CA LEU A 189 3.50 18.96 9.15
C LEU A 189 4.40 19.54 10.26
N ASP A 190 4.57 20.85 10.27
CA ASP A 190 5.14 21.54 11.41
C ASP A 190 4.22 21.37 12.62
N TYR A 191 4.80 21.36 13.82
CA TYR A 191 4.06 21.03 15.04
C TYR A 191 2.90 21.99 15.33
N ASP A 192 3.07 23.28 15.07
CA ASP A 192 2.02 24.29 15.21
C ASP A 192 0.83 23.98 14.27
N MET A 193 1.10 23.59 13.04
CA MET A 193 0.06 23.15 12.09
C MET A 193 -0.62 21.85 12.52
N ALA A 194 0.14 20.87 13.03
CA ALA A 194 -0.42 19.63 13.55
C ALA A 194 -1.37 19.87 14.75
N THR A 195 -1.17 20.94 15.53
CA THR A 195 -2.03 21.27 16.68
C THR A 195 -3.48 21.59 16.27
N PHE A 196 -3.70 22.17 15.09
CA PHE A 196 -5.05 22.39 14.55
C PHE A 196 -5.75 21.06 14.30
N LEU A 197 -5.04 20.07 13.75
CA LEU A 197 -5.58 18.72 13.59
C LEU A 197 -5.87 18.06 14.94
N HIS A 198 -4.98 18.20 15.92
CA HIS A 198 -5.25 17.66 17.26
C HIS A 198 -6.52 18.24 17.88
N ALA A 199 -6.72 19.55 17.76
CA ALA A 199 -7.90 20.21 18.25
C ALA A 199 -9.17 19.71 17.51
N HIS A 200 -9.09 19.61 16.19
CA HIS A 200 -10.20 19.12 15.35
C HIS A 200 -10.58 17.67 15.68
N LEU A 201 -9.60 16.76 15.75
CA LEU A 201 -9.84 15.36 16.08
C LEU A 201 -10.51 15.19 17.45
N ARG A 202 -10.04 15.95 18.47
CA ARG A 202 -10.68 15.95 19.80
C ARG A 202 -12.10 16.51 19.77
N GLN A 203 -12.33 17.57 18.98
CA GLN A 203 -13.67 18.15 18.79
C GLN A 203 -14.63 17.15 18.13
N LYS A 204 -14.11 16.27 17.26
CA LYS A 204 -14.86 15.16 16.66
C LYS A 204 -15.01 13.95 17.60
N GLY A 205 -14.61 14.05 18.87
CA GLY A 205 -14.77 13.01 19.89
C GLY A 205 -13.69 11.93 19.88
N MET A 206 -12.63 12.08 19.11
CA MET A 206 -11.54 11.11 19.07
C MET A 206 -10.57 11.30 20.23
N THR A 207 -10.04 10.20 20.75
CA THR A 207 -9.00 10.20 21.77
C THR A 207 -7.62 10.14 21.12
N LEU A 208 -6.71 11.05 21.50
CA LEU A 208 -5.33 11.06 21.03
C LEU A 208 -4.39 10.66 22.17
N ARG A 209 -3.62 9.58 21.94
CA ARG A 209 -2.50 9.13 22.77
C ARG A 209 -1.20 9.43 22.03
N LEU A 210 -0.72 10.66 22.16
CA LEU A 210 0.51 11.14 21.51
C LEU A 210 1.72 10.89 22.40
N GLY A 211 2.91 10.65 21.82
CA GLY A 211 4.11 10.28 22.55
C GLY A 211 4.02 8.88 23.16
N ALA A 212 3.17 8.00 22.64
CA ALA A 212 2.90 6.67 23.16
C ALA A 212 3.22 5.60 22.12
N SER A 213 4.09 4.65 22.47
CA SER A 213 4.47 3.54 21.60
C SER A 213 3.56 2.32 21.83
N VAL A 214 3.15 1.68 20.74
CA VAL A 214 2.48 0.38 20.80
C VAL A 214 3.54 -0.71 20.99
N ALA A 215 3.42 -1.47 22.07
CA ALA A 215 4.30 -2.59 22.42
C ALA A 215 3.81 -3.94 21.91
N GLY A 216 2.55 -4.04 21.50
CA GLY A 216 1.94 -5.27 21.00
C GLY A 216 0.43 -5.24 21.04
N PHE A 217 -0.15 -6.39 20.72
CA PHE A 217 -1.60 -6.62 20.79
C PHE A 217 -1.87 -7.93 21.51
N ARG A 218 -2.99 -8.00 22.21
CA ARG A 218 -3.48 -9.23 22.86
C ARG A 218 -4.97 -9.36 22.62
N GLN A 219 -5.37 -10.46 22.04
CA GLN A 219 -6.79 -10.74 21.82
C GLN A 219 -7.32 -11.68 22.89
N GLU A 220 -8.47 -11.36 23.46
CA GLU A 220 -9.25 -12.17 24.37
C GLU A 220 -10.71 -12.18 23.93
N GLY A 221 -11.16 -13.28 23.33
CA GLY A 221 -12.50 -13.39 22.76
C GLY A 221 -12.77 -12.34 21.69
N LYS A 222 -13.76 -11.48 21.92
CA LYS A 222 -14.14 -10.40 20.99
C LYS A 222 -13.43 -9.06 21.26
N THR A 223 -12.47 -9.02 22.15
CA THR A 223 -11.73 -7.81 22.50
C THR A 223 -10.28 -7.94 22.07
N ILE A 224 -9.77 -6.91 21.40
CA ILE A 224 -8.36 -6.74 21.14
C ILE A 224 -7.82 -5.61 22.02
N THR A 225 -6.78 -5.89 22.78
CA THR A 225 -6.13 -4.93 23.68
C THR A 225 -4.82 -4.47 23.04
N THR A 226 -4.71 -3.17 22.76
CA THR A 226 -3.45 -2.55 22.34
C THR A 226 -2.60 -2.31 23.58
N LEU A 227 -1.43 -2.95 23.62
CA LEU A 227 -0.46 -2.79 24.71
C LEU A 227 0.36 -1.52 24.46
N VAL A 228 0.38 -0.62 25.44
CA VAL A 228 1.04 0.68 25.33
C VAL A 228 2.26 0.73 26.26
N GLU A 229 3.43 1.03 25.71
CA GLU A 229 4.68 1.12 26.46
C GLU A 229 4.61 2.23 27.53
N GLY A 230 4.81 1.85 28.79
CA GLY A 230 4.80 2.80 29.90
C GLY A 230 3.46 3.47 30.21
N GLY A 231 2.37 2.99 29.59
CA GLY A 231 1.02 3.56 29.73
C GLY A 231 -0.06 2.51 30.02
N ALA A 232 -1.31 2.95 30.10
CA ALA A 232 -2.45 2.05 30.23
C ALA A 232 -2.77 1.41 28.88
N ASP A 233 -2.98 0.09 28.91
CA ASP A 233 -3.45 -0.68 27.76
C ASP A 233 -4.86 -0.27 27.34
N ILE A 234 -5.16 -0.39 26.05
CA ILE A 234 -6.40 0.12 25.48
C ILE A 234 -7.18 -1.05 24.85
N PRO A 235 -8.25 -1.53 25.50
CA PRO A 235 -9.14 -2.53 24.91
C PRO A 235 -10.04 -1.88 23.84
N ALA A 236 -10.30 -2.63 22.78
CA ALA A 236 -11.20 -2.25 21.70
C ALA A 236 -11.82 -3.45 21.00
N ASP A 237 -12.83 -3.21 20.17
CA ASP A 237 -13.44 -4.25 19.33
C ASP A 237 -12.63 -4.49 18.05
N LEU A 238 -11.85 -3.49 17.61
CA LEU A 238 -11.09 -3.45 16.37
C LEU A 238 -9.79 -2.68 16.59
N ALA A 239 -8.69 -3.15 15.99
CA ALA A 239 -7.44 -2.41 15.90
C ALA A 239 -6.95 -2.32 14.46
N ILE A 240 -6.36 -1.17 14.10
CA ILE A 240 -5.73 -0.93 12.80
C ILE A 240 -4.25 -0.60 13.01
N LEU A 241 -3.37 -1.34 12.34
CA LEU A 241 -1.93 -1.08 12.34
C LEU A 241 -1.57 -0.23 11.11
N ALA A 242 -1.29 1.04 11.33
CA ALA A 242 -0.97 2.02 10.27
C ALA A 242 0.30 2.83 10.62
N VAL A 243 1.38 2.11 10.98
CA VAL A 243 2.67 2.69 11.42
C VAL A 243 3.64 2.99 10.28
N GLY A 244 3.14 3.05 9.07
CA GLY A 244 3.89 3.34 7.85
C GLY A 244 3.95 2.19 6.87
N VAL A 245 4.71 2.39 5.79
CA VAL A 245 4.90 1.41 4.72
C VAL A 245 6.39 1.12 4.49
N THR A 246 6.67 -0.07 4.00
CA THR A 246 8.01 -0.53 3.62
C THR A 246 8.00 -0.84 2.13
N PRO A 247 8.99 -0.37 1.34
CA PRO A 247 9.12 -0.73 -0.07
C PRO A 247 9.05 -2.24 -0.29
N GLU A 248 8.29 -2.66 -1.30
CA GLU A 248 8.24 -4.08 -1.68
C GLU A 248 9.36 -4.36 -2.67
N SER A 249 10.55 -4.60 -2.16
CA SER A 249 11.78 -4.78 -2.94
C SER A 249 12.33 -6.20 -2.88
N THR A 250 11.61 -7.13 -2.27
CA THR A 250 12.06 -8.51 -2.08
C THR A 250 12.49 -9.16 -3.40
N LEU A 251 11.65 -9.06 -4.42
CA LEU A 251 11.93 -9.63 -5.75
C LEU A 251 13.17 -9.00 -6.41
N ALA A 252 13.36 -7.69 -6.26
CA ALA A 252 14.53 -6.98 -6.76
C ALA A 252 15.81 -7.39 -6.00
N GLN A 253 15.73 -7.54 -4.69
CA GLN A 253 16.82 -8.00 -3.84
C GLN A 253 17.25 -9.42 -4.19
N GLU A 254 16.31 -10.35 -4.34
CA GLU A 254 16.58 -11.73 -4.70
C GLU A 254 17.16 -11.87 -6.11
N ALA A 255 16.78 -10.96 -7.02
CA ALA A 255 17.38 -10.85 -8.35
C ALA A 255 18.77 -10.18 -8.35
N GLY A 256 19.29 -9.76 -7.20
CA GLY A 256 20.61 -9.11 -7.10
C GLY A 256 20.65 -7.68 -7.67
N LEU A 257 19.51 -6.98 -7.72
CA LEU A 257 19.47 -5.57 -8.08
C LEU A 257 19.93 -4.69 -6.90
N ALA A 258 20.55 -3.56 -7.21
CA ALA A 258 21.01 -2.62 -6.18
C ALA A 258 19.83 -2.00 -5.44
N LEU A 259 19.95 -1.96 -4.11
CA LEU A 259 18.98 -1.31 -3.23
C LEU A 259 19.56 -0.01 -2.68
N GLY A 260 18.66 0.94 -2.43
CA GLY A 260 18.96 2.24 -1.85
C GLY A 260 18.53 2.37 -0.39
N ALA A 261 18.24 3.59 0.02
CA ALA A 261 17.84 3.91 1.38
C ALA A 261 16.55 3.16 1.79
N ARG A 262 16.52 2.67 3.03
CA ARG A 262 15.37 1.94 3.61
C ARG A 262 14.94 0.70 2.82
N GLY A 263 15.86 0.12 2.03
CA GLY A 263 15.60 -1.05 1.21
C GLY A 263 14.79 -0.77 -0.06
N SER A 264 14.70 0.46 -0.50
CA SER A 264 14.10 0.81 -1.80
C SER A 264 14.92 0.30 -2.98
N ILE A 265 14.31 0.17 -4.14
CA ILE A 265 15.05 -0.16 -5.36
C ILE A 265 15.80 1.09 -5.83
N ALA A 266 17.13 0.98 -5.99
CA ALA A 266 17.95 2.08 -6.49
C ALA A 266 17.73 2.26 -8.00
N VAL A 267 17.44 3.48 -8.41
CA VAL A 267 17.24 3.84 -9.82
C VAL A 267 18.02 5.11 -10.18
N ASN A 268 18.31 5.27 -11.47
CA ASN A 268 18.83 6.50 -12.03
C ASN A 268 17.69 7.46 -12.43
N ASP A 269 18.03 8.60 -13.04
CA ASP A 269 17.06 9.62 -13.46
C ASP A 269 16.08 9.14 -14.56
N TRP A 270 16.35 8.00 -15.18
CA TRP A 270 15.51 7.33 -16.16
C TRP A 270 14.72 6.17 -15.58
N MET A 271 14.64 6.08 -14.26
CA MET A 271 14.02 4.95 -13.53
C MET A 271 14.65 3.58 -13.84
N GLN A 272 15.84 3.54 -14.40
CA GLN A 272 16.57 2.32 -14.71
C GLN A 272 17.31 1.83 -13.45
N THR A 273 17.21 0.56 -13.17
CA THR A 273 17.90 -0.10 -12.04
C THR A 273 19.39 -0.33 -12.34
N SER A 274 20.06 -1.12 -11.54
CA SER A 274 21.44 -1.61 -11.81
C SER A 274 21.52 -2.55 -13.01
N ASP A 275 20.38 -3.00 -13.55
CA ASP A 275 20.29 -3.79 -14.77
C ASP A 275 19.73 -2.91 -15.91
N PRO A 276 20.38 -2.84 -17.10
CA PRO A 276 19.97 -1.96 -18.19
C PRO A 276 18.64 -2.34 -18.84
N ASP A 277 18.12 -3.52 -18.58
CA ASP A 277 16.85 -4.01 -19.11
C ASP A 277 15.72 -3.99 -18.07
N ILE A 278 16.02 -3.57 -16.83
CA ILE A 278 15.07 -3.54 -15.72
C ILE A 278 14.91 -2.11 -15.19
N TYR A 279 13.68 -1.65 -15.13
CA TYR A 279 13.25 -0.35 -14.62
C TYR A 279 12.42 -0.57 -13.34
N ALA A 280 12.34 0.45 -12.49
CA ALA A 280 11.45 0.39 -11.33
C ALA A 280 10.78 1.75 -11.11
N VAL A 281 9.50 1.73 -10.68
CA VAL A 281 8.69 2.93 -10.46
C VAL A 281 7.77 2.77 -9.24
N GLY A 282 7.22 3.89 -8.78
CA GLY A 282 6.23 3.92 -7.69
C GLY A 282 6.83 3.85 -6.29
N ASP A 283 6.08 3.35 -5.32
CA ASP A 283 6.43 3.40 -3.89
C ASP A 283 7.64 2.51 -3.52
N ALA A 284 8.10 1.67 -4.46
CA ALA A 284 9.24 0.79 -4.24
C ALA A 284 10.59 1.48 -4.48
N VAL A 285 10.63 2.66 -5.11
CA VAL A 285 11.87 3.32 -5.53
C VAL A 285 12.20 4.54 -4.66
N GLU A 286 13.48 4.87 -4.59
CA GLU A 286 13.92 6.18 -4.10
C GLU A 286 14.09 7.16 -5.25
N ILE A 287 13.66 8.40 -5.02
CA ILE A 287 13.77 9.48 -6.00
C ILE A 287 14.48 10.69 -5.37
N PRO A 288 15.17 11.53 -6.17
CA PRO A 288 15.71 12.78 -5.67
C PRO A 288 14.57 13.74 -5.27
N HIS A 289 14.64 14.25 -4.04
CA HIS A 289 13.73 15.30 -3.59
C HIS A 289 14.14 16.64 -4.20
N LEU A 290 13.29 17.24 -5.02
CA LEU A 290 13.61 18.41 -5.84
C LEU A 290 14.15 19.61 -5.03
N VAL A 291 13.67 19.82 -3.80
CA VAL A 291 14.08 20.96 -2.98
C VAL A 291 15.38 20.68 -2.23
N THR A 292 15.53 19.48 -1.68
CA THR A 292 16.69 19.15 -0.81
C THR A 292 17.83 18.48 -1.57
N GLY A 293 17.57 17.94 -2.77
CA GLY A 293 18.52 17.15 -3.56
C GLY A 293 18.84 15.77 -2.95
N GLN A 294 18.28 15.45 -1.80
CA GLN A 294 18.50 14.16 -1.16
C GLN A 294 17.55 13.10 -1.71
N LYS A 295 18.04 11.87 -1.83
CA LYS A 295 17.19 10.74 -2.18
C LYS A 295 16.20 10.43 -1.06
N THR A 296 14.94 10.22 -1.42
CA THR A 296 13.85 9.98 -0.47
C THR A 296 12.81 9.05 -1.07
N LEU A 297 11.95 8.53 -0.20
CA LEU A 297 10.77 7.74 -0.56
C LEU A 297 9.54 8.64 -0.48
N ILE A 298 8.77 8.71 -1.55
CA ILE A 298 7.50 9.43 -1.61
C ILE A 298 6.42 8.46 -2.09
N SER A 299 5.76 7.82 -1.13
CA SER A 299 4.73 6.80 -1.40
C SER A 299 3.38 7.46 -1.71
N LEU A 300 3.30 8.16 -2.84
CA LEU A 300 2.11 8.85 -3.33
C LEU A 300 1.93 8.58 -4.83
N ALA A 301 0.67 8.46 -5.27
CA ALA A 301 0.34 8.22 -6.67
C ALA A 301 0.77 9.38 -7.61
N GLY A 302 0.73 10.63 -7.11
CA GLY A 302 1.19 11.80 -7.86
C GLY A 302 2.63 11.67 -8.37
N PRO A 303 3.63 11.43 -7.49
CA PRO A 303 5.01 11.16 -7.90
C PRO A 303 5.19 9.88 -8.72
N ALA A 304 4.39 8.84 -8.49
CA ALA A 304 4.52 7.56 -9.20
C ALA A 304 4.08 7.62 -10.68
N SER A 305 3.17 8.52 -11.02
CA SER A 305 2.60 8.59 -12.39
C SER A 305 3.53 9.25 -13.43
N PRO A 306 4.34 10.29 -13.13
CA PRO A 306 5.27 10.88 -14.08
C PRO A 306 6.59 10.12 -14.21
N GLN A 307 6.92 9.17 -13.35
CA GLN A 307 8.09 8.29 -13.44
C GLN A 307 7.99 7.34 -14.64
#